data_0591d7888ecfe87eead59defc73d33b0
#
_entry.id   0591d7888ecfe87eead59defc73d33b0
#
_cell.length_a   1.000
_cell.length_b   1.000
_cell.length_c   1.000
_cell.angle_alpha   90.00
_cell.angle_beta   90.00
_cell.angle_gamma   90.00
#
_symmetry.space_group_name_H-M   'P 1'
#
loop_
_entity.id
_entity.type
_entity.pdbx_description
1 polymer ?
#
loop_
_entity_poly.entity_id
_entity_poly.type
_entity_poly.pdbx_seq_one_letter_code
_entity_poly.pdbx_strand_id
1 'polypeptide(L)'
;YENATTIHTMMGLVTKAFGADDYYDDYTDTPWLQLNGPDFQYDPEICDLLEIDINKLAPLRKPGEVIGAVSEEVAEFTGLTAGTPIIMGVGDQQAGCVGCGCVREGLGYACGGTAGITADKSFKLLRDPSRRCYVLGTPDGAWVMEGVANASGSAFKWFKEEFCNSANETAIGLKESVYDMLTRIADRSSRAGANGLFFLPYLAGAVTPNQNPNARGTYIGMTVGHTKTDFVRATMEGVCFDIKDMLEAMIEGGAAPFDTVRLTGGIFRSEVWCQMQADIFNRTCEVVAVEEATSLGCAMIAAVGAGIYKDLEEAEKHMVKIKKIYEPIPENAAIYEDAFKVWRQIYKNLAIDAYDMIAEFQEKHR
;
A
#
# COMPACT_ATOMS: atom_id res chain seq x y z
N TYR A 1 1.31 -11.56 -30.29
CA TYR A 1 2.64 -11.85 -29.75
C TYR A 1 3.68 -12.01 -30.87
N GLU A 2 3.40 -12.83 -31.91
CA GLU A 2 4.36 -13.13 -32.99
C GLU A 2 4.85 -11.89 -33.73
N ASN A 3 3.97 -10.89 -33.96
CA ASN A 3 4.27 -9.66 -34.68
C ASN A 3 4.84 -8.54 -33.78
N ALA A 4 4.93 -8.77 -32.47
CA ALA A 4 5.52 -7.80 -31.56
C ALA A 4 7.04 -7.77 -31.73
N THR A 5 7.61 -6.58 -31.89
CA THR A 5 9.05 -6.35 -31.89
C THR A 5 9.60 -6.15 -30.49
N THR A 6 8.81 -5.50 -29.63
CA THR A 6 9.18 -5.23 -28.24
C THR A 6 7.93 -5.28 -27.36
N ILE A 7 8.07 -5.89 -26.18
CA ILE A 7 7.06 -5.96 -25.12
C ILE A 7 7.62 -5.12 -23.97
N HIS A 8 6.84 -4.16 -23.51
CA HIS A 8 7.25 -3.22 -22.45
C HIS A 8 6.05 -2.80 -21.61
N THR A 9 6.32 -2.24 -20.43
CA THR A 9 5.31 -1.61 -19.57
C THR A 9 4.90 -0.24 -20.12
N MET A 10 3.88 0.37 -19.50
CA MET A 10 3.47 1.73 -19.84
C MET A 10 4.60 2.74 -19.64
N MET A 11 5.48 2.49 -18.69
CA MET A 11 6.64 3.34 -18.40
C MET A 11 7.60 3.40 -19.61
N GLY A 12 7.90 2.25 -20.21
CA GLY A 12 8.73 2.18 -21.42
C GLY A 12 8.15 2.98 -22.58
N LEU A 13 6.82 2.92 -22.76
CA LEU A 13 6.14 3.70 -23.79
C LEU A 13 6.28 5.22 -23.55
N VAL A 14 5.97 5.66 -22.33
CA VAL A 14 5.99 7.10 -21.96
C VAL A 14 7.41 7.66 -22.06
N THR A 15 8.39 6.98 -21.49
CA THR A 15 9.78 7.45 -21.52
C THR A 15 10.33 7.52 -22.95
N LYS A 16 10.01 6.54 -23.79
CA LYS A 16 10.37 6.58 -25.22
C LYS A 16 9.71 7.75 -25.95
N ALA A 17 8.43 8.01 -25.70
CA ALA A 17 7.73 9.15 -26.29
C ALA A 17 8.33 10.50 -25.89
N PHE A 18 8.97 10.61 -24.73
CA PHE A 18 9.63 11.83 -24.24
C PHE A 18 11.06 12.00 -24.76
N GLY A 19 11.67 10.96 -25.34
CA GLY A 19 13.01 11.05 -25.95
C GLY A 19 14.04 10.10 -25.30
N ALA A 20 13.60 9.05 -24.63
CA ALA A 20 14.52 7.97 -24.24
C ALA A 20 15.10 7.29 -25.47
N ASP A 21 16.33 6.79 -25.35
CA ASP A 21 17.09 6.21 -26.47
C ASP A 21 16.40 4.95 -27.04
N ASP A 22 15.75 4.16 -26.16
CA ASP A 22 15.00 2.96 -26.52
C ASP A 22 13.82 2.76 -25.58
N TYR A 23 13.01 1.72 -25.80
CA TYR A 23 12.03 1.25 -24.83
C TYR A 23 12.77 0.54 -23.70
N TYR A 24 12.63 1.07 -22.49
CA TYR A 24 13.21 0.50 -21.27
C TYR A 24 12.13 0.24 -20.23
N ASP A 25 12.30 -0.85 -19.49
CA ASP A 25 11.54 -1.11 -18.28
C ASP A 25 12.47 -1.11 -17.06
N ASP A 26 11.93 -0.99 -15.88
CA ASP A 26 12.68 -1.11 -14.64
C ASP A 26 12.39 -2.41 -13.93
N TYR A 27 13.35 -2.85 -13.12
CA TYR A 27 13.25 -4.11 -12.42
C TYR A 27 12.34 -4.07 -11.19
N THR A 28 11.80 -2.92 -10.80
CA THR A 28 10.88 -2.81 -9.65
C THR A 28 9.42 -2.98 -10.06
N ASP A 29 9.07 -2.65 -11.31
CA ASP A 29 7.73 -2.81 -11.86
C ASP A 29 7.53 -4.17 -12.56
N THR A 30 8.57 -4.67 -13.25
CA THR A 30 8.51 -5.94 -13.98
C THR A 30 8.31 -7.21 -13.14
N PRO A 31 8.57 -7.29 -11.80
CA PRO A 31 8.24 -8.46 -11.01
C PRO A 31 6.76 -8.88 -11.06
N TRP A 32 5.84 -7.96 -11.38
CA TRP A 32 4.43 -8.29 -11.62
C TRP A 32 4.23 -9.22 -12.82
N LEU A 33 5.16 -9.22 -13.77
CA LEU A 33 5.20 -10.19 -14.87
C LEU A 33 5.73 -11.56 -14.42
N GLN A 34 6.29 -11.65 -13.20
CA GLN A 34 6.90 -12.85 -12.62
C GLN A 34 8.05 -13.44 -13.47
N LEU A 35 8.73 -12.59 -14.21
CA LEU A 35 9.82 -12.98 -15.12
C LEU A 35 11.23 -12.69 -14.55
N ASN A 36 11.32 -12.01 -13.40
CA ASN A 36 12.58 -11.55 -12.84
C ASN A 36 13.20 -12.55 -11.85
N GLY A 37 14.49 -12.78 -12.00
CA GLY A 37 15.33 -13.48 -11.04
C GLY A 37 15.75 -12.60 -9.85
N PRO A 38 16.47 -13.18 -8.87
CA PRO A 38 16.93 -12.48 -7.68
C PRO A 38 18.07 -11.48 -7.97
N ASP A 39 18.61 -11.46 -9.16
CA ASP A 39 19.63 -10.55 -9.67
C ASP A 39 19.05 -9.31 -10.38
N PHE A 40 17.71 -9.13 -10.28
CA PHE A 40 16.96 -8.06 -10.95
C PHE A 40 17.06 -8.10 -12.48
N GLN A 41 17.28 -9.28 -13.06
CA GLN A 41 17.22 -9.51 -14.50
C GLN A 41 16.07 -10.45 -14.84
N TYR A 42 15.67 -10.49 -16.10
CA TYR A 42 14.75 -11.53 -16.57
C TYR A 42 15.39 -12.91 -16.40
N ASP A 43 14.65 -13.85 -15.85
CA ASP A 43 15.10 -15.22 -15.66
C ASP A 43 14.86 -16.03 -16.95
N PRO A 44 15.90 -16.50 -17.65
CA PRO A 44 15.73 -17.25 -18.90
C PRO A 44 14.95 -18.55 -18.72
N GLU A 45 15.12 -19.25 -17.57
CA GLU A 45 14.39 -20.50 -17.31
C GLU A 45 12.88 -20.26 -17.17
N ILE A 46 12.50 -19.15 -16.52
CA ILE A 46 11.09 -18.75 -16.39
C ILE A 46 10.53 -18.33 -17.76
N CYS A 47 11.29 -17.56 -18.53
CA CYS A 47 10.89 -17.15 -19.86
C CYS A 47 10.67 -18.36 -20.79
N ASP A 48 11.58 -19.31 -20.77
CA ASP A 48 11.51 -20.55 -21.55
C ASP A 48 10.28 -21.40 -21.12
N LEU A 49 10.05 -21.54 -19.81
CA LEU A 49 8.90 -22.27 -19.25
C LEU A 49 7.54 -21.69 -19.71
N LEU A 50 7.48 -20.37 -19.86
CA LEU A 50 6.28 -19.63 -20.27
C LEU A 50 6.22 -19.39 -21.79
N GLU A 51 7.15 -19.93 -22.55
CA GLU A 51 7.26 -19.73 -24.00
C GLU A 51 7.37 -18.24 -24.39
N ILE A 52 8.08 -17.45 -23.57
CA ILE A 52 8.32 -16.03 -23.80
C ILE A 52 9.72 -15.83 -24.37
N ASP A 53 9.81 -15.26 -25.56
CA ASP A 53 11.08 -14.86 -26.15
C ASP A 53 11.67 -13.66 -25.41
N ILE A 54 12.70 -13.91 -24.62
CA ILE A 54 13.39 -12.90 -23.81
C ILE A 54 13.92 -11.71 -24.64
N ASN A 55 14.24 -11.95 -25.93
CA ASN A 55 14.72 -10.89 -26.81
C ASN A 55 13.62 -9.91 -27.24
N LYS A 56 12.36 -10.23 -27.00
CA LYS A 56 11.23 -9.34 -27.20
C LYS A 56 10.90 -8.48 -25.99
N LEU A 57 11.46 -8.78 -24.82
CA LEU A 57 11.26 -7.98 -23.62
C LEU A 57 12.14 -6.71 -23.68
N ALA A 58 11.60 -5.58 -23.24
CA ALA A 58 12.38 -4.35 -23.14
C ALA A 58 13.54 -4.54 -22.15
N PRO A 59 14.74 -4.02 -22.48
CA PRO A 59 15.88 -4.11 -21.57
C PRO A 59 15.59 -3.45 -20.22
N LEU A 60 15.94 -4.14 -19.13
CA LEU A 60 15.79 -3.60 -17.79
C LEU A 60 16.86 -2.56 -17.48
N ARG A 61 16.44 -1.46 -16.86
CA ARG A 61 17.30 -0.40 -16.35
C ARG A 61 17.11 -0.23 -14.85
N LYS A 62 18.16 0.23 -14.22
CA LYS A 62 18.07 0.57 -12.80
C LYS A 62 17.33 1.89 -12.62
N PRO A 63 16.34 1.99 -11.70
CA PRO A 63 15.77 3.27 -11.33
C PRO A 63 16.84 4.30 -10.96
N GLY A 64 16.67 5.53 -11.44
CA GLY A 64 17.65 6.59 -11.26
C GLY A 64 18.71 6.70 -12.37
N GLU A 65 18.81 5.74 -13.29
CA GLU A 65 19.69 5.86 -14.46
C GLU A 65 19.17 6.89 -15.47
N VAL A 66 20.07 7.62 -16.12
CA VAL A 66 19.75 8.46 -17.28
C VAL A 66 19.54 7.55 -18.50
N ILE A 67 18.36 7.59 -19.09
CA ILE A 67 17.95 6.74 -20.22
C ILE A 67 17.68 7.52 -21.52
N GLY A 68 18.01 8.80 -21.52
CA GLY A 68 17.84 9.69 -22.66
C GLY A 68 17.67 11.13 -22.21
N ALA A 69 17.18 11.97 -23.11
CA ALA A 69 16.92 13.38 -22.84
C ALA A 69 15.67 13.85 -23.61
N VAL A 70 14.98 14.82 -23.03
CA VAL A 70 13.80 15.45 -23.66
C VAL A 70 14.16 15.95 -25.05
N SER A 71 13.46 15.45 -26.07
CA SER A 71 13.68 15.83 -27.46
C SER A 71 13.20 17.27 -27.75
N GLU A 72 13.69 17.88 -28.83
CA GLU A 72 13.25 19.21 -29.24
C GLU A 72 11.74 19.25 -29.56
N GLU A 73 11.22 18.19 -30.18
CA GLU A 73 9.79 18.05 -30.50
C GLU A 73 8.93 18.02 -29.22
N VAL A 74 9.35 17.23 -28.22
CA VAL A 74 8.65 17.17 -26.93
C VAL A 74 8.76 18.49 -26.18
N ALA A 75 9.90 19.15 -26.23
CA ALA A 75 10.11 20.47 -25.62
C ALA A 75 9.14 21.52 -26.20
N GLU A 76 8.98 21.56 -27.52
CA GLU A 76 8.02 22.45 -28.18
C GLU A 76 6.57 22.19 -27.76
N PHE A 77 6.19 20.90 -27.63
CA PHE A 77 4.84 20.50 -27.28
C PHE A 77 4.49 20.68 -25.80
N THR A 78 5.45 20.41 -24.91
CA THR A 78 5.21 20.37 -23.47
C THR A 78 5.66 21.62 -22.73
N GLY A 79 6.56 22.44 -23.32
CA GLY A 79 7.23 23.55 -22.64
C GLY A 79 8.40 23.10 -21.73
N LEU A 80 8.76 21.83 -21.71
CA LEU A 80 9.98 21.37 -21.04
C LEU A 80 11.23 21.88 -21.79
N THR A 81 12.35 21.94 -21.08
CA THR A 81 13.61 22.31 -21.73
C THR A 81 14.19 21.12 -22.50
N ALA A 82 14.50 21.29 -23.80
CA ALA A 82 15.18 20.27 -24.58
C ALA A 82 16.54 19.92 -23.94
N GLY A 83 16.89 18.64 -23.98
CA GLY A 83 18.10 18.13 -23.32
C GLY A 83 17.97 17.88 -21.83
N THR A 84 16.80 18.13 -21.21
CA THR A 84 16.58 17.71 -19.82
C THR A 84 16.71 16.19 -19.72
N PRO A 85 17.55 15.65 -18.79
CA PRO A 85 17.73 14.21 -18.69
C PRO A 85 16.44 13.49 -18.32
N ILE A 86 16.17 12.39 -19.01
CA ILE A 86 15.10 11.45 -18.66
C ILE A 86 15.71 10.41 -17.73
N ILE A 87 15.17 10.33 -16.54
CA ILE A 87 15.62 9.40 -15.51
C ILE A 87 14.67 8.19 -15.47
N MET A 88 15.24 6.98 -15.43
CA MET A 88 14.46 5.75 -15.28
C MET A 88 13.63 5.81 -13.99
N GLY A 89 12.34 5.60 -14.14
CA GLY A 89 11.38 5.60 -13.04
C GLY A 89 11.42 4.32 -12.20
N VAL A 90 10.33 4.07 -11.50
CA VAL A 90 10.18 2.98 -10.55
C VAL A 90 8.68 2.64 -10.46
N GLY A 91 8.33 1.43 -10.04
CA GLY A 91 6.95 1.05 -9.75
C GLY A 91 6.29 2.02 -8.75
N ASP A 92 5.00 2.25 -8.90
CA ASP A 92 4.25 3.27 -8.15
C ASP A 92 4.29 3.05 -6.63
N GLN A 93 4.23 1.79 -6.19
CA GLN A 93 4.29 1.44 -4.76
C GLN A 93 5.67 1.72 -4.18
N GLN A 94 6.73 1.36 -4.89
CA GLN A 94 8.11 1.65 -4.49
C GLN A 94 8.36 3.16 -4.47
N ALA A 95 7.81 3.90 -5.44
CA ALA A 95 7.85 5.36 -5.42
C ALA A 95 7.13 5.93 -4.20
N GLY A 96 5.95 5.41 -3.85
CA GLY A 96 5.21 5.81 -2.65
C GLY A 96 6.00 5.57 -1.36
N CYS A 97 6.65 4.42 -1.27
CA CYS A 97 7.53 4.06 -0.16
C CYS A 97 8.71 5.04 -0.02
N VAL A 98 9.41 5.32 -1.14
CA VAL A 98 10.49 6.32 -1.19
C VAL A 98 9.99 7.71 -0.82
N GLY A 99 8.85 8.15 -1.36
CA GLY A 99 8.27 9.47 -1.09
C GLY A 99 7.78 9.65 0.34
N CYS A 100 7.50 8.56 1.05
CA CYS A 100 7.31 8.57 2.49
C CYS A 100 8.64 8.54 3.26
N GLY A 101 9.78 8.40 2.57
CA GLY A 101 11.11 8.33 3.18
C GLY A 101 11.41 6.97 3.80
N CYS A 102 10.73 5.91 3.41
CA CYS A 102 11.06 4.53 3.81
C CYS A 102 12.24 4.02 2.97
N VAL A 103 13.38 4.66 3.13
CA VAL A 103 14.61 4.41 2.36
C VAL A 103 15.67 3.64 3.13
N ARG A 104 15.39 3.23 4.37
CA ARG A 104 16.27 2.46 5.27
C ARG A 104 15.51 1.35 5.99
N GLU A 105 16.21 0.35 6.48
CA GLU A 105 15.63 -0.70 7.34
C GLU A 105 15.12 -0.12 8.67
N GLY A 106 14.15 -0.79 9.27
CA GLY A 106 13.60 -0.43 10.58
C GLY A 106 12.61 0.75 10.57
N LEU A 107 12.06 1.06 9.40
CA LEU A 107 11.04 2.07 9.23
C LEU A 107 9.89 1.50 8.40
N GLY A 108 8.79 1.14 9.07
CA GLY A 108 7.61 0.60 8.42
C GLY A 108 6.86 1.65 7.59
N TYR A 109 6.17 1.20 6.56
CA TYR A 109 5.30 2.01 5.70
C TYR A 109 3.88 1.45 5.72
N ALA A 110 2.90 2.32 5.81
CA ALA A 110 1.49 1.97 5.65
C ALA A 110 0.75 3.04 4.83
N CYS A 111 0.14 2.62 3.74
CA CYS A 111 -0.71 3.44 2.90
C CYS A 111 -2.16 2.98 3.04
N GLY A 112 -3.03 3.89 3.48
CA GLY A 112 -4.48 3.68 3.57
C GLY A 112 -5.20 4.44 2.48
N GLY A 113 -5.16 3.92 1.26
CA GLY A 113 -5.91 4.41 0.10
C GLY A 113 -7.22 3.67 -0.11
N THR A 114 -7.66 3.49 -1.36
CA THR A 114 -8.76 2.58 -1.74
C THR A 114 -8.43 1.15 -1.29
N ALA A 115 -7.25 0.68 -1.63
CA ALA A 115 -6.59 -0.50 -1.09
C ALA A 115 -5.69 -0.13 0.10
N GLY A 116 -5.24 -1.12 0.86
CA GLY A 116 -4.22 -0.97 1.89
C GLY A 116 -2.89 -1.54 1.42
N ILE A 117 -1.80 -0.88 1.74
CA ILE A 117 -0.45 -1.36 1.45
C ILE A 117 0.42 -1.15 2.65
N THR A 118 1.26 -2.14 2.94
CA THR A 118 2.32 -2.04 3.94
C THR A 118 3.63 -2.46 3.31
N ALA A 119 4.73 -1.85 3.73
CA ALA A 119 6.04 -2.22 3.23
C ALA A 119 7.12 -2.03 4.30
N ASP A 120 8.17 -2.84 4.20
CA ASP A 120 9.42 -2.68 4.95
C ASP A 120 10.60 -3.00 4.05
N LYS A 121 11.64 -2.15 4.11
CA LYS A 121 12.85 -2.30 3.33
C LYS A 121 13.82 -3.27 4.00
N SER A 122 14.49 -4.09 3.19
CA SER A 122 15.59 -4.95 3.63
C SER A 122 16.74 -4.96 2.62
N PHE A 123 17.98 -4.91 3.12
CA PHE A 123 19.17 -5.11 2.28
C PHE A 123 19.41 -6.58 1.94
N LYS A 124 18.61 -7.48 2.48
CA LYS A 124 18.67 -8.91 2.18
C LYS A 124 17.38 -9.34 1.50
N LEU A 125 17.51 -10.25 0.52
CA LEU A 125 16.34 -10.92 -0.03
C LEU A 125 15.68 -11.79 1.06
N LEU A 126 14.60 -11.29 1.62
CA LEU A 126 13.77 -12.02 2.56
C LEU A 126 12.72 -12.82 1.77
N ARG A 127 12.41 -14.00 2.24
CA ARG A 127 11.31 -14.81 1.69
C ARG A 127 10.53 -15.40 2.85
N ASP A 128 9.30 -14.94 3.04
CA ASP A 128 8.38 -15.59 3.97
C ASP A 128 8.17 -17.05 3.55
N PRO A 129 8.50 -18.04 4.40
CA PRO A 129 8.33 -19.47 4.08
C PRO A 129 6.89 -19.83 3.71
N SER A 130 5.92 -19.08 4.25
CA SER A 130 4.48 -19.26 3.98
C SER A 130 4.00 -18.47 2.76
N ARG A 131 4.87 -17.69 2.10
CA ARG A 131 4.56 -16.87 0.90
C ARG A 131 3.36 -15.94 1.09
N ARG A 132 3.21 -15.36 2.28
CA ARG A 132 2.10 -14.47 2.60
C ARG A 132 2.30 -13.04 2.08
N CYS A 133 3.56 -12.62 1.92
CA CYS A 133 3.94 -11.27 1.49
C CYS A 133 4.61 -11.30 0.12
N TYR A 134 4.50 -10.21 -0.62
CA TYR A 134 5.26 -9.98 -1.84
C TYR A 134 6.68 -9.53 -1.51
N VAL A 135 7.62 -9.79 -2.41
CA VAL A 135 9.01 -9.32 -2.30
C VAL A 135 9.41 -8.71 -3.63
N LEU A 136 9.73 -7.43 -3.61
CA LEU A 136 9.99 -6.61 -4.78
C LEU A 136 11.33 -5.90 -4.63
N GLY A 137 11.92 -5.46 -5.75
CA GLY A 137 13.13 -4.66 -5.75
C GLY A 137 12.89 -3.22 -5.32
N THR A 138 13.91 -2.58 -4.76
CA THR A 138 13.92 -1.13 -4.46
C THR A 138 14.80 -0.37 -5.44
N PRO A 139 14.64 0.96 -5.61
CA PRO A 139 15.43 1.75 -6.55
C PRO A 139 16.93 1.69 -6.33
N ASP A 140 17.39 1.43 -5.13
CA ASP A 140 18.81 1.36 -4.77
C ASP A 140 19.39 -0.06 -4.77
N GLY A 141 18.63 -1.05 -5.29
CA GLY A 141 19.09 -2.43 -5.41
C GLY A 141 18.97 -3.25 -4.13
N ALA A 142 18.17 -2.80 -3.18
CA ALA A 142 17.72 -3.57 -2.03
C ALA A 142 16.36 -4.23 -2.33
N TRP A 143 15.70 -4.73 -1.30
CA TRP A 143 14.42 -5.40 -1.37
C TRP A 143 13.37 -4.69 -0.51
N VAL A 144 12.12 -4.85 -0.87
CA VAL A 144 10.98 -4.49 -0.03
C VAL A 144 10.08 -5.70 0.13
N MET A 145 9.72 -6.00 1.38
CA MET A 145 8.63 -6.93 1.65
C MET A 145 7.34 -6.13 1.74
N GLU A 146 6.32 -6.58 1.02
CA GLU A 146 5.08 -5.83 0.85
C GLU A 146 3.85 -6.67 1.19
N GLY A 147 2.91 -6.06 1.90
CA GLY A 147 1.57 -6.58 2.15
C GLY A 147 0.52 -5.74 1.43
N VAL A 148 -0.50 -6.40 0.88
CA VAL A 148 -1.59 -5.78 0.13
C VAL A 148 -2.94 -6.21 0.69
N ALA A 149 -3.86 -5.25 0.84
CA ALA A 149 -5.27 -5.47 1.15
C ALA A 149 -6.15 -4.85 0.07
N ASN A 150 -7.12 -5.60 -0.45
CA ASN A 150 -8.01 -5.14 -1.52
C ASN A 150 -9.00 -4.06 -1.07
N ALA A 151 -9.29 -3.97 0.21
CA ALA A 151 -10.27 -3.03 0.76
C ALA A 151 -9.75 -2.39 2.05
N SER A 152 -9.38 -1.12 1.96
CA SER A 152 -9.00 -0.26 3.10
C SER A 152 -9.98 0.91 3.19
N GLY A 153 -9.63 2.07 2.67
CA GLY A 153 -10.55 3.22 2.62
C GLY A 153 -11.84 2.94 1.82
N SER A 154 -11.78 2.02 0.84
CA SER A 154 -12.97 1.56 0.11
C SER A 154 -13.98 0.84 1.00
N ALA A 155 -13.53 0.10 2.03
CA ALA A 155 -14.45 -0.52 2.99
C ALA A 155 -15.22 0.53 3.80
N PHE A 156 -14.54 1.59 4.24
CA PHE A 156 -15.22 2.68 4.94
C PHE A 156 -16.11 3.52 4.02
N LYS A 157 -15.67 3.73 2.77
CA LYS A 157 -16.49 4.37 1.74
C LYS A 157 -17.78 3.60 1.50
N TRP A 158 -17.69 2.28 1.29
CA TRP A 158 -18.83 1.39 1.13
C TRP A 158 -19.79 1.47 2.35
N PHE A 159 -19.25 1.36 3.55
CA PHE A 159 -20.07 1.48 4.77
C PHE A 159 -20.81 2.82 4.85
N LYS A 160 -20.10 3.93 4.53
CA LYS A 160 -20.72 5.26 4.49
C LYS A 160 -21.85 5.33 3.46
N GLU A 161 -21.65 4.79 2.27
CA GLU A 161 -22.61 4.86 1.16
C GLU A 161 -23.85 4.00 1.42
N GLU A 162 -23.68 2.81 1.96
CA GLU A 162 -24.78 1.88 2.17
C GLU A 162 -25.56 2.12 3.49
N PHE A 163 -24.86 2.54 4.55
CA PHE A 163 -25.44 2.58 5.90
C PHE A 163 -25.55 3.99 6.52
N CYS A 164 -24.96 5.01 5.88
CA CYS A 164 -24.88 6.35 6.47
C CYS A 164 -25.46 7.46 5.60
N ASN A 165 -26.51 7.19 4.78
CA ASN A 165 -27.08 8.15 3.83
C ASN A 165 -27.53 9.46 4.51
N SER A 166 -28.20 9.39 5.66
CA SER A 166 -28.62 10.58 6.42
C SER A 166 -27.44 11.41 6.98
N ALA A 167 -26.25 10.81 7.09
CA ALA A 167 -25.06 11.52 7.54
C ALA A 167 -24.54 12.51 6.48
N ASN A 168 -24.76 12.24 5.19
CA ASN A 168 -24.38 13.17 4.11
C ASN A 168 -25.16 14.49 4.23
N GLU A 169 -26.49 14.43 4.43
CA GLU A 169 -27.33 15.62 4.57
C GLU A 169 -26.93 16.44 5.80
N THR A 170 -26.66 15.76 6.91
CA THR A 170 -26.20 16.40 8.15
C THR A 170 -24.85 17.07 7.97
N ALA A 171 -23.89 16.40 7.34
CA ALA A 171 -22.54 16.94 7.08
C ALA A 171 -22.58 18.18 6.18
N ILE A 172 -23.43 18.17 5.14
CA ILE A 172 -23.67 19.33 4.26
C ILE A 172 -24.19 20.51 5.08
N GLY A 173 -25.16 20.28 5.94
CA GLY A 173 -25.73 21.31 6.83
C GLY A 173 -24.69 21.90 7.80
N LEU A 174 -23.75 21.09 8.26
CA LEU A 174 -22.66 21.50 9.15
C LEU A 174 -21.42 22.06 8.41
N LYS A 175 -21.41 22.02 7.08
CA LYS A 175 -20.24 22.38 6.23
C LYS A 175 -18.98 21.59 6.59
N GLU A 176 -19.14 20.33 6.91
CA GLU A 176 -18.08 19.40 7.33
C GLU A 176 -18.00 18.24 6.32
N SER A 177 -16.82 17.60 6.22
CA SER A 177 -16.69 16.32 5.52
C SER A 177 -17.50 15.24 6.25
N VAL A 178 -18.29 14.46 5.52
CA VAL A 178 -19.01 13.32 6.11
C VAL A 178 -18.07 12.31 6.76
N TYR A 179 -16.87 12.14 6.23
CA TYR A 179 -15.86 11.27 6.80
C TYR A 179 -15.36 11.79 8.15
N ASP A 180 -15.07 13.10 8.25
CA ASP A 180 -14.63 13.73 9.51
C ASP A 180 -15.73 13.67 10.57
N MET A 181 -16.98 13.89 10.17
CA MET A 181 -18.13 13.76 11.07
C MET A 181 -18.26 12.34 11.61
N LEU A 182 -18.22 11.32 10.73
CA LEU A 182 -18.38 9.92 11.14
C LEU A 182 -17.26 9.47 12.06
N THR A 183 -16.00 9.78 11.71
CA THR A 183 -14.83 9.41 12.52
C THR A 183 -14.86 10.08 13.88
N ARG A 184 -15.22 11.37 13.95
CA ARG A 184 -15.35 12.12 15.19
C ARG A 184 -16.50 11.61 16.09
N ILE A 185 -17.63 11.22 15.50
CA ILE A 185 -18.75 10.63 16.24
C ILE A 185 -18.34 9.25 16.80
N ALA A 186 -17.69 8.42 16.01
CA ALA A 186 -17.21 7.12 16.45
C ALA A 186 -16.23 7.25 17.62
N ASP A 187 -15.29 8.20 17.56
CA ASP A 187 -14.32 8.45 18.61
C ASP A 187 -14.97 8.88 19.94
N ARG A 188 -15.96 9.76 19.88
CA ARG A 188 -16.64 10.29 21.08
C ARG A 188 -17.66 9.34 21.70
N SER A 189 -18.28 8.49 20.90
CA SER A 189 -19.47 7.73 21.30
C SER A 189 -19.25 6.22 21.37
N SER A 190 -18.08 5.73 20.98
CA SER A 190 -17.71 4.32 21.08
C SER A 190 -16.31 4.18 21.67
N ARG A 191 -16.06 3.11 22.42
CA ARG A 191 -14.77 2.85 23.06
C ARG A 191 -13.85 2.06 22.13
N ALA A 192 -12.55 2.05 22.44
CA ALA A 192 -11.58 1.14 21.81
C ALA A 192 -12.09 -0.30 21.90
N GLY A 193 -12.00 -1.03 20.79
CA GLY A 193 -12.56 -2.37 20.63
C GLY A 193 -14.05 -2.40 20.31
N ALA A 194 -14.66 -1.25 19.92
CA ALA A 194 -16.05 -1.11 19.45
C ALA A 194 -17.08 -1.91 20.28
N ASN A 195 -16.91 -1.95 21.60
CA ASN A 195 -17.71 -2.73 22.53
C ASN A 195 -17.80 -4.25 22.22
N GLY A 196 -16.78 -4.81 21.55
CA GLY A 196 -16.73 -6.23 21.15
C GLY A 196 -17.40 -6.52 19.80
N LEU A 197 -17.69 -5.51 19.01
CA LEU A 197 -18.12 -5.64 17.63
C LEU A 197 -16.88 -5.65 16.72
N PHE A 198 -16.70 -6.70 15.96
CA PHE A 198 -15.60 -6.85 15.02
C PHE A 198 -16.06 -6.77 13.58
N PHE A 199 -15.19 -6.22 12.73
CA PHE A 199 -15.36 -6.20 11.27
C PHE A 199 -14.13 -6.80 10.58
N LEU A 200 -14.37 -7.73 9.66
CA LEU A 200 -13.39 -8.26 8.72
C LEU A 200 -13.62 -7.56 7.37
N PRO A 201 -12.66 -6.77 6.84
CA PRO A 201 -12.89 -5.86 5.71
C PRO A 201 -12.81 -6.55 4.33
N TYR A 202 -12.96 -7.85 4.24
CA TYR A 202 -12.72 -8.66 3.04
C TYR A 202 -13.83 -8.54 1.99
N LEU A 203 -14.24 -7.30 1.65
CA LEU A 203 -15.30 -7.04 0.66
C LEU A 203 -14.95 -7.50 -0.76
N ALA A 204 -13.67 -7.62 -1.06
CA ALA A 204 -13.13 -8.06 -2.34
C ALA A 204 -12.14 -9.25 -2.17
N GLY A 205 -12.38 -10.12 -1.20
CA GLY A 205 -11.46 -11.17 -0.81
C GLY A 205 -10.32 -10.67 0.08
N ALA A 206 -9.56 -11.61 0.66
CA ALA A 206 -8.36 -11.34 1.44
C ALA A 206 -7.10 -11.60 0.59
N VAL A 207 -6.09 -10.74 0.71
CA VAL A 207 -4.78 -10.91 0.08
C VAL A 207 -3.74 -11.22 1.17
N THR A 208 -2.92 -10.27 1.59
CA THR A 208 -1.92 -10.48 2.64
C THR A 208 -2.56 -10.44 4.03
N PRO A 209 -2.27 -11.37 4.93
CA PRO A 209 -1.43 -12.56 4.77
C PRO A 209 -2.19 -13.82 4.32
N ASN A 210 -3.46 -13.71 4.03
CA ASN A 210 -4.38 -14.85 4.02
C ASN A 210 -4.57 -15.50 2.65
N GLN A 211 -4.36 -14.77 1.54
CA GLN A 211 -4.47 -15.24 0.14
C GLN A 211 -5.79 -16.01 -0.12
N ASN A 212 -6.92 -15.49 0.36
CA ASN A 212 -8.23 -16.14 0.25
C ASN A 212 -9.21 -15.28 -0.57
N PRO A 213 -9.43 -15.59 -1.86
CA PRO A 213 -10.37 -14.85 -2.71
C PRO A 213 -11.84 -15.07 -2.31
N ASN A 214 -12.14 -16.11 -1.54
CA ASN A 214 -13.47 -16.42 -1.05
C ASN A 214 -13.82 -15.74 0.27
N ALA A 215 -12.86 -15.09 0.95
CA ALA A 215 -13.17 -14.29 2.13
C ALA A 215 -14.18 -13.18 1.82
N ARG A 216 -15.07 -12.92 2.74
CA ARG A 216 -16.14 -11.90 2.61
C ARG A 216 -16.15 -10.95 3.79
N GLY A 217 -16.59 -9.70 3.56
CA GLY A 217 -16.82 -8.74 4.61
C GLY A 217 -17.78 -9.29 5.67
N THR A 218 -17.40 -9.22 6.94
CA THR A 218 -18.14 -9.86 8.02
C THR A 218 -18.16 -8.98 9.27
N TYR A 219 -19.37 -8.71 9.80
CA TYR A 219 -19.55 -8.18 11.15
C TYR A 219 -19.92 -9.32 12.10
N ILE A 220 -19.26 -9.38 13.26
CA ILE A 220 -19.50 -10.41 14.27
C ILE A 220 -19.42 -9.82 15.68
N GLY A 221 -20.15 -10.40 16.64
CA GLY A 221 -20.21 -9.93 18.02
C GLY A 221 -21.38 -8.98 18.32
N MET A 222 -22.34 -8.82 17.41
CA MET A 222 -23.50 -7.94 17.57
C MET A 222 -24.38 -8.34 18.76
N THR A 223 -24.77 -7.32 19.53
CA THR A 223 -25.79 -7.44 20.60
C THR A 223 -26.78 -6.29 20.48
N VAL A 224 -27.89 -6.35 21.22
CA VAL A 224 -28.89 -5.27 21.27
C VAL A 224 -28.35 -3.94 21.83
N GLY A 225 -27.19 -3.96 22.47
CA GLY A 225 -26.55 -2.77 23.02
C GLY A 225 -25.71 -1.99 22.00
N HIS A 226 -25.43 -2.56 20.83
CA HIS A 226 -24.63 -1.87 19.82
C HIS A 226 -25.45 -0.83 19.06
N THR A 227 -24.81 0.29 18.80
CA THR A 227 -25.38 1.42 18.06
C THR A 227 -24.66 1.61 16.74
N LYS A 228 -25.19 2.47 15.86
CA LYS A 228 -24.56 2.82 14.59
C LYS A 228 -23.11 3.31 14.77
N THR A 229 -22.80 4.01 15.85
CA THR A 229 -21.45 4.51 16.13
C THR A 229 -20.44 3.39 16.40
N ASP A 230 -20.88 2.29 17.00
CA ASP A 230 -20.07 1.10 17.19
C ASP A 230 -19.73 0.43 15.85
N PHE A 231 -20.67 0.40 14.90
CA PHE A 231 -20.42 -0.10 13.54
C PHE A 231 -19.44 0.78 12.78
N VAL A 232 -19.56 2.12 12.89
CA VAL A 232 -18.57 3.04 12.30
C VAL A 232 -17.18 2.73 12.85
N ARG A 233 -17.06 2.64 14.18
CA ARG A 233 -15.80 2.34 14.85
C ARG A 233 -15.25 0.96 14.49
N ALA A 234 -16.08 -0.07 14.52
CA ALA A 234 -15.68 -1.43 14.15
C ALA A 234 -15.18 -1.50 12.71
N THR A 235 -15.79 -0.73 11.78
CA THR A 235 -15.31 -0.64 10.39
C THR A 235 -13.91 -0.04 10.32
N MET A 236 -13.65 1.05 11.05
CA MET A 236 -12.34 1.67 11.12
C MET A 236 -11.30 0.73 11.74
N GLU A 237 -11.63 0.13 12.89
CA GLU A 237 -10.76 -0.80 13.61
C GLU A 237 -10.45 -2.04 12.77
N GLY A 238 -11.43 -2.59 12.05
CA GLY A 238 -11.23 -3.74 11.18
C GLY A 238 -10.24 -3.47 10.05
N VAL A 239 -10.30 -2.29 9.43
CA VAL A 239 -9.31 -1.84 8.43
C VAL A 239 -7.92 -1.70 9.07
N CYS A 240 -7.85 -1.10 10.27
CA CYS A 240 -6.58 -0.95 10.99
C CYS A 240 -5.99 -2.30 11.42
N PHE A 241 -6.81 -3.26 11.81
CA PHE A 241 -6.37 -4.62 12.14
C PHE A 241 -5.83 -5.37 10.92
N ASP A 242 -6.47 -5.20 9.76
CA ASP A 242 -5.99 -5.80 8.51
C ASP A 242 -4.61 -5.25 8.12
N ILE A 243 -4.41 -3.93 8.25
CA ILE A 243 -3.10 -3.30 8.05
C ILE A 243 -2.06 -3.80 9.09
N LYS A 244 -2.46 -3.98 10.37
CA LYS A 244 -1.58 -4.59 11.39
C LYS A 244 -1.22 -6.03 11.03
N ASP A 245 -2.17 -6.83 10.57
CA ASP A 245 -1.94 -8.24 10.22
C ASP A 245 -0.93 -8.38 9.08
N MET A 246 -0.95 -7.47 8.11
CA MET A 246 0.07 -7.39 7.06
C MET A 246 1.46 -7.09 7.64
N LEU A 247 1.59 -6.09 8.53
CA LEU A 247 2.87 -5.73 9.16
C LEU A 247 3.42 -6.88 10.03
N GLU A 248 2.57 -7.51 10.81
CA GLU A 248 2.98 -8.66 11.64
C GLU A 248 3.43 -9.84 10.77
N ALA A 249 2.75 -10.09 9.64
CA ALA A 249 3.15 -11.14 8.71
C ALA A 249 4.53 -10.87 8.09
N MET A 250 4.88 -9.62 7.81
CA MET A 250 6.22 -9.25 7.33
C MET A 250 7.29 -9.53 8.41
N ILE A 251 7.04 -9.13 9.66
CA ILE A 251 7.95 -9.40 10.78
C ILE A 251 8.11 -10.90 11.02
N GLU A 252 7.00 -11.65 11.03
CA GLU A 252 7.00 -13.12 11.12
C GLU A 252 7.76 -13.76 9.93
N GLY A 253 7.71 -13.13 8.75
CA GLY A 253 8.42 -13.52 7.52
C GLY A 253 9.91 -13.16 7.51
N GLY A 254 10.42 -12.48 8.54
CA GLY A 254 11.83 -12.18 8.74
C GLY A 254 12.22 -10.72 8.50
N ALA A 255 11.25 -9.81 8.28
CA ALA A 255 11.53 -8.38 8.25
C ALA A 255 12.07 -7.89 9.61
N ALA A 256 12.93 -6.87 9.57
CA ALA A 256 13.46 -6.28 10.79
C ALA A 256 12.32 -5.67 11.63
N PRO A 257 12.31 -5.82 12.96
CA PRO A 257 11.38 -5.09 13.80
C PRO A 257 11.56 -3.58 13.63
N PHE A 258 10.46 -2.85 13.61
CA PHE A 258 10.45 -1.39 13.53
C PHE A 258 9.54 -0.81 14.60
N ASP A 259 9.95 0.32 15.18
CA ASP A 259 9.19 1.03 16.21
C ASP A 259 8.38 2.20 15.65
N THR A 260 8.67 2.59 14.41
CA THR A 260 8.02 3.71 13.72
C THR A 260 7.43 3.25 12.39
N VAL A 261 6.21 3.70 12.12
CA VAL A 261 5.51 3.45 10.84
C VAL A 261 5.12 4.79 10.22
N ARG A 262 5.50 5.02 8.97
CA ARG A 262 5.06 6.18 8.20
C ARG A 262 3.73 5.94 7.52
N LEU A 263 2.81 6.88 7.75
CA LEU A 263 1.43 6.80 7.27
C LEU A 263 1.20 7.76 6.10
N THR A 264 0.53 7.26 5.06
CA THR A 264 0.04 8.04 3.92
C THR A 264 -1.29 7.51 3.40
N GLY A 265 -1.93 8.26 2.51
CA GLY A 265 -3.21 7.87 1.92
C GLY A 265 -4.42 8.54 2.58
N GLY A 266 -5.56 8.36 1.94
CA GLY A 266 -6.77 9.14 2.24
C GLY A 266 -7.33 8.97 3.65
N ILE A 267 -7.27 7.76 4.23
CA ILE A 267 -7.78 7.51 5.59
C ILE A 267 -6.96 8.26 6.65
N PHE A 268 -5.66 8.43 6.41
CA PHE A 268 -4.76 9.12 7.36
C PHE A 268 -4.80 10.65 7.28
N ARG A 269 -5.74 11.22 6.52
CA ARG A 269 -6.15 12.63 6.68
C ARG A 269 -6.91 12.86 7.99
N SER A 270 -7.56 11.83 8.54
CA SER A 270 -8.28 11.88 9.82
C SER A 270 -7.34 11.66 10.99
N GLU A 271 -7.27 12.63 11.92
CA GLU A 271 -6.48 12.52 13.15
C GLU A 271 -6.95 11.35 14.04
N VAL A 272 -8.25 11.10 14.08
CA VAL A 272 -8.84 9.98 14.82
C VAL A 272 -8.31 8.65 14.27
N TRP A 273 -8.24 8.54 12.93
CA TRP A 273 -7.74 7.33 12.29
C TRP A 273 -6.25 7.12 12.52
N CYS A 274 -5.45 8.21 12.45
CA CYS A 274 -4.03 8.14 12.72
C CYS A 274 -3.74 7.70 14.16
N GLN A 275 -4.46 8.26 15.16
CA GLN A 275 -4.30 7.85 16.56
C GLN A 275 -4.74 6.39 16.76
N MET A 276 -5.88 6.00 16.19
CA MET A 276 -6.35 4.61 16.24
C MET A 276 -5.33 3.64 15.65
N GLN A 277 -4.68 4.02 14.54
CA GLN A 277 -3.65 3.18 13.92
C GLN A 277 -2.40 3.06 14.80
N ALA A 278 -1.96 4.16 15.44
CA ALA A 278 -0.84 4.14 16.38
C ALA A 278 -1.15 3.24 17.58
N ASP A 279 -2.35 3.36 18.16
CA ASP A 279 -2.80 2.54 19.28
C ASP A 279 -2.88 1.05 18.90
N ILE A 280 -3.42 0.72 17.71
CA ILE A 280 -3.54 -0.65 17.20
C ILE A 280 -2.17 -1.25 16.88
N PHE A 281 -1.26 -0.49 16.28
CA PHE A 281 0.10 -0.95 16.04
C PHE A 281 0.92 -1.10 17.32
N ASN A 282 0.57 -0.33 18.34
CA ASN A 282 1.39 -0.09 19.53
C ASN A 282 2.80 0.40 19.13
N ARG A 283 2.85 1.34 18.19
CA ARG A 283 4.08 1.92 17.62
C ARG A 283 3.86 3.38 17.29
N THR A 284 4.95 4.15 17.28
CA THR A 284 4.92 5.53 16.80
C THR A 284 4.47 5.59 15.34
N CYS A 285 3.52 6.44 15.02
CA CYS A 285 3.06 6.69 13.65
C CYS A 285 3.40 8.11 13.22
N GLU A 286 4.12 8.23 12.10
CA GLU A 286 4.50 9.52 11.49
C GLU A 286 3.66 9.76 10.23
N VAL A 287 2.88 10.83 10.20
CA VAL A 287 2.13 11.24 9.00
C VAL A 287 3.00 12.17 8.16
N VAL A 288 3.27 11.79 6.91
CA VAL A 288 4.03 12.64 5.99
C VAL A 288 3.20 13.85 5.53
N ALA A 289 3.88 14.97 5.27
CA ALA A 289 3.21 16.22 4.88
C ALA A 289 2.71 16.22 3.44
N VAL A 290 3.33 15.42 2.57
CA VAL A 290 2.96 15.32 1.16
C VAL A 290 1.73 14.43 1.00
N GLU A 291 0.76 14.86 0.19
CA GLU A 291 -0.41 14.05 -0.13
C GLU A 291 -0.10 13.01 -1.20
N GLU A 292 0.71 13.38 -2.20
CA GLU A 292 1.08 12.55 -3.35
C GLU A 292 2.49 11.97 -3.14
N ALA A 293 2.63 11.00 -2.24
CA ALA A 293 3.91 10.39 -1.89
C ALA A 293 4.60 9.74 -3.10
N THR A 294 3.84 9.10 -4.00
CA THR A 294 4.36 8.50 -5.23
C THR A 294 5.07 9.53 -6.11
N SER A 295 4.45 10.70 -6.34
CA SER A 295 5.07 11.79 -7.11
C SER A 295 6.34 12.32 -6.43
N LEU A 296 6.33 12.45 -5.10
CA LEU A 296 7.52 12.86 -4.36
C LEU A 296 8.64 11.83 -4.48
N GLY A 297 8.33 10.55 -4.40
CA GLY A 297 9.30 9.46 -4.57
C GLY A 297 9.96 9.48 -5.96
N CYS A 298 9.16 9.65 -7.01
CA CYS A 298 9.69 9.84 -8.36
C CYS A 298 10.62 11.06 -8.45
N ALA A 299 10.25 12.18 -7.82
CA ALA A 299 11.09 13.37 -7.79
C ALA A 299 12.40 13.15 -7.02
N MET A 300 12.36 12.39 -5.91
CA MET A 300 13.57 12.02 -5.15
C MET A 300 14.51 11.16 -5.97
N ILE A 301 13.98 10.14 -6.66
CA ILE A 301 14.76 9.26 -7.54
C ILE A 301 15.36 10.07 -8.70
N ALA A 302 14.58 10.95 -9.31
CA ALA A 302 15.06 11.83 -10.38
C ALA A 302 16.16 12.78 -9.90
N ALA A 303 16.03 13.34 -8.68
CA ALA A 303 17.03 14.22 -8.09
C ALA A 303 18.36 13.49 -7.81
N VAL A 304 18.29 12.23 -7.36
CA VAL A 304 19.50 11.38 -7.22
C VAL A 304 20.10 11.06 -8.58
N GLY A 305 19.29 10.64 -9.56
CA GLY A 305 19.75 10.34 -10.91
C GLY A 305 20.37 11.53 -11.65
N ALA A 306 19.88 12.74 -11.38
CA ALA A 306 20.43 13.99 -11.90
C ALA A 306 21.65 14.52 -11.10
N GLY A 307 22.06 13.83 -10.03
CA GLY A 307 23.20 14.22 -9.21
C GLY A 307 22.96 15.40 -8.27
N ILE A 308 21.70 15.75 -8.00
CA ILE A 308 21.33 16.81 -7.03
C ILE A 308 21.59 16.32 -5.61
N TYR A 309 21.26 15.08 -5.32
CA TYR A 309 21.57 14.38 -4.07
C TYR A 309 22.41 13.14 -4.37
N LYS A 310 23.26 12.75 -3.42
CA LYS A 310 24.16 11.61 -3.58
C LYS A 310 23.43 10.25 -3.51
N ASP A 311 22.36 10.19 -2.71
CA ASP A 311 21.57 8.99 -2.44
C ASP A 311 20.14 9.33 -1.96
N LEU A 312 19.28 8.32 -1.83
CA LEU A 312 17.91 8.48 -1.38
C LEU A 312 17.79 8.93 0.09
N GLU A 313 18.77 8.61 0.94
CA GLU A 313 18.77 9.07 2.33
C GLU A 313 19.03 10.57 2.44
N GLU A 314 19.90 11.11 1.58
CA GLU A 314 20.09 12.56 1.51
C GLU A 314 18.86 13.25 0.93
N ALA A 315 18.26 12.70 -0.13
CA ALA A 315 17.03 13.22 -0.71
C ALA A 315 15.88 13.21 0.33
N GLU A 316 15.74 12.13 1.13
CA GLU A 316 14.75 12.06 2.22
C GLU A 316 14.89 13.22 3.21
N LYS A 317 16.10 13.47 3.68
CA LYS A 317 16.36 14.54 4.66
C LYS A 317 15.96 15.95 4.19
N HIS A 318 16.03 16.18 2.88
CA HIS A 318 15.72 17.48 2.29
C HIS A 318 14.29 17.61 1.77
N MET A 319 13.70 16.51 1.31
CA MET A 319 12.43 16.55 0.59
C MET A 319 11.24 16.01 1.40
N VAL A 320 11.47 15.06 2.33
CA VAL A 320 10.38 14.49 3.14
C VAL A 320 10.20 15.30 4.41
N LYS A 321 8.95 15.65 4.71
CA LYS A 321 8.57 16.37 5.94
C LYS A 321 7.51 15.59 6.69
N ILE A 322 7.67 15.47 8.00
CA ILE A 322 6.66 14.90 8.88
C ILE A 322 5.68 16.00 9.30
N LYS A 323 4.40 15.79 9.06
CA LYS A 323 3.31 16.70 9.40
C LYS A 323 2.92 16.58 10.88
N LYS A 324 2.80 15.36 11.37
CA LYS A 324 2.39 15.05 12.73
C LYS A 324 2.85 13.66 13.15
N ILE A 325 3.12 13.52 14.45
CA ILE A 325 3.52 12.27 15.09
C ILE A 325 2.41 11.86 16.05
N TYR A 326 2.08 10.59 16.09
CA TYR A 326 1.11 9.97 16.99
C TYR A 326 1.80 8.86 17.76
N GLU A 327 1.85 9.04 19.08
CA GLU A 327 2.32 8.01 19.99
C GLU A 327 1.13 7.13 20.43
N PRO A 328 1.34 5.81 20.63
CA PRO A 328 0.28 4.95 21.13
C PRO A 328 -0.17 5.34 22.54
N ILE A 329 -1.48 5.34 22.77
CA ILE A 329 -2.08 5.51 24.10
C ILE A 329 -2.07 4.14 24.78
N PRO A 330 -1.31 3.94 25.89
CA PRO A 330 -1.10 2.62 26.47
C PRO A 330 -2.38 1.86 26.83
N GLU A 331 -3.39 2.57 27.33
CA GLU A 331 -4.67 1.99 27.71
C GLU A 331 -5.43 1.45 26.50
N ASN A 332 -5.42 2.19 25.38
CA ASN A 332 -6.03 1.75 24.13
C ASN A 332 -5.23 0.60 23.49
N ALA A 333 -3.91 0.71 23.48
CA ALA A 333 -3.02 -0.31 22.91
C ALA A 333 -3.22 -1.67 23.59
N ALA A 334 -3.40 -1.69 24.91
CA ALA A 334 -3.69 -2.93 25.65
C ALA A 334 -5.03 -3.56 25.22
N ILE A 335 -6.07 -2.75 25.03
CA ILE A 335 -7.38 -3.23 24.55
C ILE A 335 -7.25 -3.78 23.12
N TYR A 336 -6.56 -3.06 22.25
CA TYR A 336 -6.39 -3.45 20.86
C TYR A 336 -5.51 -4.69 20.68
N GLU A 337 -4.53 -4.92 21.56
CA GLU A 337 -3.74 -6.14 21.52
C GLU A 337 -4.61 -7.39 21.79
N ASP A 338 -5.53 -7.31 22.73
CA ASP A 338 -6.47 -8.41 22.99
C ASP A 338 -7.53 -8.51 21.87
N ALA A 339 -8.05 -7.39 21.39
CA ALA A 339 -9.00 -7.36 20.29
C ALA A 339 -8.41 -7.95 19.00
N PHE A 340 -7.15 -7.67 18.69
CA PHE A 340 -6.47 -8.19 17.51
C PHE A 340 -6.32 -9.71 17.54
N LYS A 341 -6.03 -10.30 18.71
CA LYS A 341 -6.00 -11.77 18.88
C LYS A 341 -7.35 -12.40 18.55
N VAL A 342 -8.44 -11.78 19.05
CA VAL A 342 -9.81 -12.23 18.76
C VAL A 342 -10.12 -12.06 17.26
N TRP A 343 -9.78 -10.93 16.66
CA TRP A 343 -10.00 -10.64 15.25
C TRP A 343 -9.30 -11.66 14.33
N ARG A 344 -8.02 -11.97 14.57
CA ARG A 344 -7.28 -13.03 13.85
C ARG A 344 -7.94 -14.40 14.02
N GLN A 345 -8.44 -14.72 15.21
CA GLN A 345 -9.08 -16.02 15.48
C GLN A 345 -10.45 -16.13 14.78
N ILE A 346 -11.21 -15.03 14.69
CA ILE A 346 -12.48 -14.98 13.94
C ILE A 346 -12.22 -15.34 12.48
N TYR A 347 -11.22 -14.69 11.83
CA TYR A 347 -10.86 -15.01 10.46
C TYR A 347 -10.52 -16.50 10.29
N LYS A 348 -9.64 -17.04 11.14
CA LYS A 348 -9.23 -18.45 11.08
C LYS A 348 -10.42 -19.40 11.17
N ASN A 349 -11.39 -19.12 12.01
CA ASN A 349 -12.58 -19.95 12.16
C ASN A 349 -13.50 -19.89 10.93
N LEU A 350 -13.67 -18.70 10.33
CA LEU A 350 -14.49 -18.53 9.12
C LEU A 350 -13.82 -19.09 7.86
N ALA A 351 -12.50 -19.09 7.81
CA ALA A 351 -11.72 -19.58 6.67
C ALA A 351 -11.66 -21.11 6.56
N ILE A 352 -12.14 -21.87 7.56
CA ILE A 352 -12.18 -23.35 7.50
C ILE A 352 -13.10 -23.82 6.39
N ASP A 353 -14.33 -23.31 6.35
CA ASP A 353 -15.35 -23.71 5.38
C ASP A 353 -16.39 -22.62 5.08
N ALA A 354 -16.67 -21.72 6.02
CA ALA A 354 -17.76 -20.76 5.90
C ALA A 354 -17.62 -19.83 4.68
N TYR A 355 -16.43 -19.34 4.40
CA TYR A 355 -16.20 -18.46 3.26
C TYR A 355 -16.39 -19.18 1.93
N ASP A 356 -15.94 -20.41 1.81
CA ASP A 356 -16.12 -21.22 0.59
C ASP A 356 -17.60 -21.53 0.37
N MET A 357 -18.34 -21.94 1.40
CA MET A 357 -19.79 -22.16 1.34
C MET A 357 -20.56 -20.90 0.92
N ILE A 358 -20.18 -19.72 1.45
CA ILE A 358 -20.79 -18.43 1.07
C ILE A 358 -20.50 -18.12 -0.39
N ALA A 359 -19.24 -18.30 -0.85
CA ALA A 359 -18.84 -18.04 -2.23
C ALA A 359 -19.58 -18.94 -3.20
N GLU A 360 -19.66 -20.24 -2.93
CA GLU A 360 -20.43 -21.21 -3.72
C GLU A 360 -21.93 -20.86 -3.80
N PHE A 361 -22.53 -20.46 -2.66
CA PHE A 361 -23.92 -20.02 -2.64
C PHE A 361 -24.13 -18.79 -3.52
N GLN A 362 -23.25 -17.79 -3.41
CA GLN A 362 -23.33 -16.57 -4.20
C GLN A 362 -23.15 -16.84 -5.71
N GLU A 363 -22.24 -17.73 -6.09
CA GLU A 363 -22.01 -18.09 -7.48
C GLU A 363 -23.21 -18.84 -8.08
N LYS A 364 -23.77 -19.78 -7.31
CA LYS A 364 -24.92 -20.59 -7.74
C LYS A 364 -26.19 -19.79 -7.96
N HIS A 365 -26.36 -18.65 -7.26
CA HIS A 365 -27.61 -17.88 -7.23
C HIS A 365 -27.47 -16.45 -7.80
N ARG A 366 -26.36 -16.19 -8.52
CA ARG A 366 -26.22 -15.02 -9.39
C ARG A 366 -27.02 -15.21 -10.66
#